data_c29a6c9c8e2c3ac63108ab4c3e8f4a65
#
_entry.id   c29a6c9c8e2c3ac63108ab4c3e8f4a65
#
_cell.length_a   1.000
_cell.length_b   1.000
_cell.length_c   1.000
_cell.angle_alpha   90.00
_cell.angle_beta   90.00
_cell.angle_gamma   90.00
#
_symmetry.space_group_name_H-M   'P 1'
#
loop_
_entity.id
_entity.type
_entity.pdbx_description
1 polymer ?
#
loop_
_entity_poly.entity_id
_entity_poly.type
_entity_poly.pdbx_seq_one_letter_code
_entity_poly.pdbx_strand_id
1 'polypeptide(L)'
;MATAAERGPSRVATRATAVTALGLLLLLAAVTRVTDPERVAWIQTFFVIFGSLVIQALPFVLIGALASAAIEVFVPIGTLERLTELPRPLQLPVAGLAGIAFPICECGSVPVARRLASKGLAPSAAVTFMLAAPVLNPVVIASTFVAFRGRSSMWEVALGRFAIGLVVAIAVGWVFGERSRDELLRDRPDDARVPQPLEMREPEARWRSFFVHLGNDFLFMGRFLLLGAAIAGVVQTFLPASVIDGVARIPVVSLLVMMGLAFVLSLCSESDAFIAASFTQFGPAAQLAFLVFGPMVDFKLGALYLGTFRRGFVRTLVIAVAATTLVATLWISLVAG
;
A
#
# COMPACT_ATOMS: atom_id res chain seq x y z
N MET A 1 32.49 -36.31 -13.82
CA MET A 1 31.16 -35.78 -14.22
C MET A 1 31.02 -34.41 -13.62
N ALA A 2 30.84 -33.41 -14.46
CA ALA A 2 31.13 -32.04 -14.20
C ALA A 2 30.15 -31.37 -13.25
N THR A 3 30.65 -30.69 -12.24
CA THR A 3 29.97 -29.81 -11.31
C THR A 3 29.42 -28.58 -12.09
N ALA A 4 28.10 -28.44 -12.13
CA ALA A 4 27.45 -27.25 -12.64
C ALA A 4 27.75 -26.10 -11.66
N ALA A 5 28.62 -25.19 -12.08
CA ALA A 5 28.98 -23.98 -11.33
C ALA A 5 27.74 -23.11 -11.06
N GLU A 6 27.47 -22.83 -9.80
CA GLU A 6 26.58 -21.82 -9.28
C GLU A 6 26.89 -20.45 -9.92
N ARG A 7 26.12 -20.05 -10.90
CA ARG A 7 26.09 -18.67 -11.34
C ARG A 7 25.16 -17.89 -10.40
N GLY A 8 25.72 -17.37 -9.31
CA GLY A 8 25.07 -16.34 -8.51
C GLY A 8 24.70 -15.13 -9.39
N PRO A 9 23.76 -14.27 -8.99
CA PRO A 9 23.39 -13.08 -9.74
C PRO A 9 24.67 -12.31 -10.02
N SER A 10 24.98 -12.16 -11.31
CA SER A 10 26.27 -11.61 -11.73
C SER A 10 26.40 -10.22 -11.10
N ARG A 11 27.49 -10.01 -10.34
CA ARG A 11 27.88 -8.72 -9.76
C ARG A 11 27.86 -7.59 -10.82
N VAL A 12 27.87 -7.96 -12.08
CA VAL A 12 27.72 -7.10 -13.26
C VAL A 12 26.32 -6.52 -13.39
N ALA A 13 25.24 -7.31 -13.15
CA ALA A 13 23.85 -6.81 -13.25
C ALA A 13 23.54 -5.82 -12.11
N THR A 14 24.01 -6.09 -10.89
CA THR A 14 23.81 -5.19 -9.74
C THR A 14 24.63 -3.90 -9.89
N ARG A 15 25.83 -3.99 -10.47
CA ARG A 15 26.67 -2.81 -10.77
C ARG A 15 26.08 -1.99 -11.93
N ALA A 16 25.54 -2.64 -12.94
CA ALA A 16 24.90 -1.94 -14.07
C ALA A 16 23.65 -1.16 -13.61
N THR A 17 22.79 -1.75 -12.76
CA THR A 17 21.61 -1.05 -12.20
C THR A 17 22.00 0.07 -11.23
N ALA A 18 23.04 -0.10 -10.42
CA ALA A 18 23.53 0.96 -9.54
C ALA A 18 24.17 2.12 -10.34
N VAL A 19 24.95 1.81 -11.39
CA VAL A 19 25.56 2.81 -12.27
C VAL A 19 24.52 3.55 -13.10
N THR A 20 23.49 2.86 -13.60
CA THR A 20 22.37 3.53 -14.32
C THR A 20 21.54 4.40 -13.40
N ALA A 21 21.24 3.96 -12.16
CA ALA A 21 20.53 4.76 -11.17
C ALA A 21 21.34 5.99 -10.73
N LEU A 22 22.64 5.83 -10.50
CA LEU A 22 23.55 6.95 -10.18
C LEU A 22 23.73 7.88 -11.37
N GLY A 23 23.85 7.35 -12.58
CA GLY A 23 23.90 8.13 -13.82
C GLY A 23 22.62 8.93 -14.06
N LEU A 24 21.47 8.33 -13.80
CA LEU A 24 20.18 9.01 -13.88
C LEU A 24 20.07 10.13 -12.83
N LEU A 25 20.50 9.88 -11.59
CA LEU A 25 20.53 10.88 -10.53
C LEU A 25 21.49 12.03 -10.84
N LEU A 26 22.66 11.76 -11.39
CA LEU A 26 23.64 12.76 -11.80
C LEU A 26 23.15 13.56 -13.02
N LEU A 27 22.54 12.89 -13.98
CA LEU A 27 21.90 13.56 -15.14
C LEU A 27 20.77 14.48 -14.67
N LEU A 28 19.95 14.01 -13.73
CA LEU A 28 18.88 14.77 -13.09
C LEU A 28 19.41 16.00 -12.37
N ALA A 29 20.47 15.83 -11.55
CA ALA A 29 21.14 16.92 -10.85
C ALA A 29 21.83 17.92 -11.80
N ALA A 30 22.36 17.44 -12.95
CA ALA A 30 22.94 18.29 -13.97
C ALA A 30 21.87 19.07 -14.74
N VAL A 31 20.75 18.43 -15.10
CA VAL A 31 19.61 19.10 -15.77
C VAL A 31 19.01 20.20 -14.89
N THR A 32 18.85 19.94 -13.59
CA THR A 32 18.33 20.94 -12.63
C THR A 32 19.28 22.12 -12.41
N ARG A 33 20.59 21.97 -12.68
CA ARG A 33 21.57 23.08 -12.58
C ARG A 33 21.75 23.88 -13.86
N VAL A 34 21.47 23.29 -15.03
CA VAL A 34 21.72 23.92 -16.34
C VAL A 34 20.46 24.61 -16.90
N THR A 35 19.27 24.23 -16.47
CA THR A 35 18.03 24.88 -16.90
C THR A 35 17.66 26.01 -15.96
N ASP A 36 17.47 27.21 -16.50
CA ASP A 36 16.92 28.36 -15.76
C ASP A 36 15.62 27.96 -15.06
N PRO A 37 15.54 28.10 -13.72
CA PRO A 37 14.42 27.60 -12.91
C PRO A 37 13.04 28.17 -13.33
N GLU A 38 13.02 29.37 -13.90
CA GLU A 38 11.76 30.02 -14.31
C GLU A 38 11.15 29.46 -15.61
N ARG A 39 11.95 28.81 -16.46
CA ARG A 39 11.45 28.28 -17.76
C ARG A 39 10.86 26.87 -17.67
N VAL A 40 11.08 26.13 -16.58
CA VAL A 40 10.69 24.71 -16.48
C VAL A 40 10.04 24.40 -15.12
N ALA A 41 9.16 25.29 -14.63
CA ALA A 41 8.49 25.15 -13.35
C ALA A 41 7.79 23.78 -13.16
N TRP A 42 7.20 23.22 -14.20
CA TRP A 42 6.54 21.92 -14.15
C TRP A 42 7.52 20.74 -13.91
N ILE A 43 8.76 20.84 -14.45
CA ILE A 43 9.78 19.81 -14.21
C ILE A 43 10.23 19.86 -12.75
N GLN A 44 10.46 21.04 -12.20
CA GLN A 44 10.80 21.18 -10.78
C GLN A 44 9.68 20.66 -9.89
N THR A 45 8.43 21.02 -10.17
CA THR A 45 7.26 20.55 -9.44
C THR A 45 7.19 19.01 -9.47
N PHE A 46 7.37 18.40 -10.66
CA PHE A 46 7.40 16.95 -10.79
C PHE A 46 8.49 16.31 -9.92
N PHE A 47 9.74 16.82 -9.96
CA PHE A 47 10.82 16.22 -9.19
C PHE A 47 10.66 16.41 -7.68
N VAL A 48 10.12 17.53 -7.24
CA VAL A 48 9.80 17.77 -5.84
C VAL A 48 8.72 16.77 -5.37
N ILE A 49 7.64 16.62 -6.13
CA ILE A 49 6.57 15.68 -5.80
C ILE A 49 7.08 14.24 -5.84
N PHE A 50 7.71 13.83 -6.93
CA PHE A 50 8.26 12.49 -7.10
C PHE A 50 9.28 12.16 -5.99
N GLY A 51 10.24 13.05 -5.76
CA GLY A 51 11.25 12.88 -4.73
C GLY A 51 10.66 12.77 -3.32
N SER A 52 9.69 13.62 -2.99
CA SER A 52 9.01 13.57 -1.70
C SER A 52 8.27 12.25 -1.49
N LEU A 53 7.54 11.76 -2.50
CA LEU A 53 6.83 10.49 -2.45
C LEU A 53 7.79 9.30 -2.25
N VAL A 54 8.93 9.29 -2.96
CA VAL A 54 9.93 8.22 -2.85
C VAL A 54 10.61 8.25 -1.49
N ILE A 55 11.11 9.42 -1.05
CA ILE A 55 11.82 9.56 0.24
C ILE A 55 10.91 9.17 1.41
N GLN A 56 9.65 9.60 1.39
CA GLN A 56 8.68 9.28 2.42
C GLN A 56 8.34 7.79 2.47
N ALA A 57 8.22 7.12 1.31
CA ALA A 57 7.84 5.72 1.25
C ALA A 57 8.99 4.75 1.55
N LEU A 58 10.26 5.14 1.33
CA LEU A 58 11.43 4.28 1.43
C LEU A 58 11.59 3.57 2.80
N PRO A 59 11.51 4.26 3.96
CA PRO A 59 11.62 3.62 5.26
C PRO A 59 10.49 2.62 5.52
N PHE A 60 9.27 2.93 5.09
CA PHE A 60 8.12 2.05 5.28
C PHE A 60 8.17 0.81 4.38
N VAL A 61 8.67 0.95 3.15
CA VAL A 61 8.94 -0.19 2.26
C VAL A 61 9.99 -1.11 2.88
N LEU A 62 11.03 -0.55 3.51
CA LEU A 62 12.03 -1.35 4.21
C LEU A 62 11.42 -2.11 5.40
N ILE A 63 10.59 -1.46 6.22
CA ILE A 63 9.88 -2.10 7.34
C ILE A 63 8.96 -3.21 6.82
N GLY A 64 8.22 -2.97 5.74
CA GLY A 64 7.36 -3.96 5.10
C GLY A 64 8.15 -5.17 4.57
N ALA A 65 9.30 -4.93 3.95
CA ALA A 65 10.19 -5.98 3.47
C ALA A 65 10.81 -6.79 4.62
N LEU A 66 11.19 -6.12 5.72
CA LEU A 66 11.67 -6.76 6.94
C LEU A 66 10.59 -7.67 7.54
N ALA A 67 9.37 -7.18 7.69
CA ALA A 67 8.25 -7.96 8.21
C ALA A 67 7.93 -9.15 7.29
N SER A 68 7.90 -8.95 5.97
CA SER A 68 7.68 -10.01 4.98
C SER A 68 8.76 -11.10 5.07
N ALA A 69 10.03 -10.71 5.10
CA ALA A 69 11.16 -11.64 5.22
C ALA A 69 11.16 -12.39 6.57
N ALA A 70 10.79 -11.70 7.65
CA ALA A 70 10.67 -12.32 8.97
C ALA A 70 9.56 -13.39 8.99
N ILE A 71 8.39 -13.10 8.43
CA ILE A 71 7.30 -14.06 8.31
C ILE A 71 7.74 -15.27 7.48
N GLU A 72 8.45 -15.04 6.37
CA GLU A 72 8.90 -16.14 5.52
C GLU A 72 9.83 -17.11 6.25
N VAL A 73 10.79 -16.58 6.99
CA VAL A 73 11.87 -17.38 7.60
C VAL A 73 11.49 -17.93 8.98
N PHE A 74 10.76 -17.13 9.79
CA PHE A 74 10.53 -17.47 11.19
C PHE A 74 9.14 -18.02 11.48
N VAL A 75 8.14 -17.80 10.59
CA VAL A 75 6.80 -18.36 10.77
C VAL A 75 6.72 -19.73 10.06
N PRO A 76 6.54 -20.85 10.79
CA PRO A 76 6.37 -22.16 10.19
C PRO A 76 5.10 -22.24 9.33
N ILE A 77 5.15 -23.09 8.29
CA ILE A 77 3.97 -23.44 7.50
C ILE A 77 2.97 -24.13 8.42
N GLY A 78 1.69 -23.80 8.32
CA GLY A 78 0.63 -24.35 9.16
C GLY A 78 0.36 -23.61 10.47
N THR A 79 1.24 -22.68 10.92
CA THR A 79 0.97 -21.89 12.13
C THR A 79 -0.30 -21.06 12.01
N LEU A 80 -0.62 -20.62 10.80
CA LEU A 80 -1.80 -19.78 10.49
C LEU A 80 -3.05 -20.60 10.15
N GLU A 81 -2.92 -21.92 10.01
CA GLU A 81 -4.05 -22.81 9.73
C GLU A 81 -5.08 -22.78 10.85
N ARG A 82 -4.65 -22.64 12.11
CA ARG A 82 -5.57 -22.48 13.25
C ARG A 82 -6.46 -21.24 13.15
N LEU A 83 -5.98 -20.19 12.49
CA LEU A 83 -6.78 -19.00 12.21
C LEU A 83 -7.82 -19.26 11.10
N THR A 84 -7.50 -20.15 10.16
CA THR A 84 -8.41 -20.56 9.09
C THR A 84 -9.51 -21.51 9.57
N GLU A 85 -9.32 -22.19 10.68
CA GLU A 85 -10.35 -23.04 11.33
C GLU A 85 -11.46 -22.21 12.00
N LEU A 86 -11.21 -20.90 12.27
CA LEU A 86 -12.23 -20.02 12.82
C LEU A 86 -13.36 -19.78 11.79
N PRO A 87 -14.61 -19.70 12.25
CA PRO A 87 -15.71 -19.32 11.37
C PRO A 87 -15.47 -17.92 10.78
N ARG A 88 -15.78 -17.72 9.51
CA ARG A 88 -15.52 -16.46 8.77
C ARG A 88 -15.95 -15.18 9.48
N PRO A 89 -17.13 -15.14 10.15
CA PRO A 89 -17.56 -13.95 10.88
C PRO A 89 -16.58 -13.52 12.00
N LEU A 90 -15.78 -14.44 12.50
CA LEU A 90 -14.78 -14.18 13.54
C LEU A 90 -13.37 -14.02 12.92
N GLN A 91 -13.06 -14.81 11.90
CA GLN A 91 -11.77 -14.81 11.21
C GLN A 91 -11.44 -13.44 10.57
N LEU A 92 -12.40 -12.83 9.86
CA LEU A 92 -12.16 -11.56 9.16
C LEU A 92 -11.94 -10.38 10.12
N PRO A 93 -12.77 -10.16 11.16
CA PRO A 93 -12.49 -9.14 12.17
C PRO A 93 -11.13 -9.33 12.87
N VAL A 94 -10.79 -10.57 13.23
CA VAL A 94 -9.49 -10.87 13.86
C VAL A 94 -8.33 -10.54 12.90
N ALA A 95 -8.44 -10.91 11.63
CA ALA A 95 -7.45 -10.58 10.63
C ALA A 95 -7.33 -9.05 10.41
N GLY A 96 -8.45 -8.32 10.39
CA GLY A 96 -8.48 -6.87 10.29
C GLY A 96 -7.82 -6.19 11.48
N LEU A 97 -8.18 -6.60 12.70
CA LEU A 97 -7.62 -6.06 13.95
C LEU A 97 -6.13 -6.42 14.13
N ALA A 98 -5.67 -7.53 13.54
CA ALA A 98 -4.25 -7.87 13.54
C ALA A 98 -3.40 -6.80 12.84
N GLY A 99 -3.98 -6.01 11.94
CA GLY A 99 -3.33 -4.84 11.33
C GLY A 99 -2.88 -3.78 12.33
N ILE A 100 -3.53 -3.68 13.50
CA ILE A 100 -3.14 -2.75 14.58
C ILE A 100 -1.79 -3.14 15.18
N ALA A 101 -1.50 -4.43 15.27
CA ALA A 101 -0.26 -4.95 15.85
C ALA A 101 0.96 -4.76 14.91
N PHE A 102 0.72 -4.52 13.64
CA PHE A 102 1.76 -4.34 12.63
C PHE A 102 1.74 -2.91 12.11
N PRO A 103 2.66 -2.02 12.54
CA PRO A 103 2.74 -0.65 12.06
C PRO A 103 3.32 -0.61 10.62
N ILE A 104 2.56 -1.15 9.67
CA ILE A 104 2.95 -1.30 8.26
C ILE A 104 2.12 -0.34 7.42
N CYS A 105 2.77 0.39 6.51
CA CYS A 105 2.08 1.22 5.53
C CYS A 105 1.41 0.35 4.43
N GLU A 106 0.65 0.99 3.56
CA GLU A 106 -0.03 0.37 2.43
C GLU A 106 0.90 -0.42 1.50
N CYS A 107 2.13 0.07 1.24
CA CYS A 107 3.09 -0.61 0.38
C CYS A 107 3.64 -1.89 1.04
N GLY A 108 3.83 -1.87 2.37
CA GLY A 108 4.35 -3.01 3.13
C GLY A 108 3.31 -4.09 3.38
N SER A 109 2.01 -3.74 3.46
CA SER A 109 0.93 -4.70 3.73
C SER A 109 0.77 -5.75 2.61
N VAL A 110 1.07 -5.38 1.37
CA VAL A 110 0.92 -6.26 0.18
C VAL A 110 1.85 -7.49 0.23
N PRO A 111 3.18 -7.36 0.40
CA PRO A 111 4.05 -8.53 0.50
C PRO A 111 3.80 -9.33 1.77
N VAL A 112 3.47 -8.67 2.89
CA VAL A 112 3.12 -9.37 4.13
C VAL A 112 1.86 -10.22 3.92
N ALA A 113 0.79 -9.68 3.35
CA ALA A 113 -0.42 -10.43 3.04
C ALA A 113 -0.16 -11.60 2.09
N ARG A 114 0.70 -11.40 1.06
CA ARG A 114 1.14 -12.48 0.17
C ARG A 114 1.80 -13.60 0.96
N ARG A 115 2.73 -13.29 1.88
CA ARG A 115 3.43 -14.28 2.71
C ARG A 115 2.48 -14.98 3.67
N LEU A 116 1.57 -14.25 4.31
CA LEU A 116 0.55 -14.84 5.19
C LEU A 116 -0.31 -15.85 4.41
N ALA A 117 -0.79 -15.48 3.22
CA ALA A 117 -1.53 -16.40 2.34
C ALA A 117 -0.67 -17.60 1.90
N SER A 118 0.64 -17.42 1.67
CA SER A 118 1.55 -18.52 1.35
C SER A 118 1.82 -19.45 2.53
N LYS A 119 1.67 -18.99 3.76
CA LYS A 119 1.84 -19.76 5.00
C LYS A 119 0.53 -20.40 5.52
N GLY A 120 -0.53 -20.38 4.73
CA GLY A 120 -1.79 -21.08 5.04
C GLY A 120 -2.92 -20.18 5.56
N LEU A 121 -2.73 -18.86 5.64
CA LEU A 121 -3.85 -17.97 5.95
C LEU A 121 -4.85 -17.94 4.79
N ALA A 122 -6.15 -18.01 5.11
CA ALA A 122 -7.20 -17.91 4.11
C ALA A 122 -7.04 -16.64 3.26
N PRO A 123 -7.20 -16.70 1.92
CA PRO A 123 -7.08 -15.54 1.04
C PRO A 123 -7.97 -14.37 1.44
N SER A 124 -9.21 -14.63 1.89
CA SER A 124 -10.12 -13.61 2.42
C SER A 124 -9.56 -12.88 3.64
N ALA A 125 -8.96 -13.60 4.60
CA ALA A 125 -8.33 -13.04 5.78
C ALA A 125 -7.05 -12.26 5.42
N ALA A 126 -6.25 -12.76 4.48
CA ALA A 126 -5.06 -12.05 4.01
C ALA A 126 -5.42 -10.72 3.32
N VAL A 127 -6.49 -10.70 2.51
CA VAL A 127 -7.01 -9.47 1.89
C VAL A 127 -7.56 -8.50 2.95
N THR A 128 -8.32 -8.99 3.92
CA THR A 128 -8.83 -8.17 5.03
C THR A 128 -7.67 -7.53 5.79
N PHE A 129 -6.65 -8.30 6.16
CA PHE A 129 -5.44 -7.79 6.80
C PHE A 129 -4.74 -6.73 5.93
N MET A 130 -4.56 -7.01 4.64
CA MET A 130 -3.87 -6.12 3.71
C MET A 130 -4.53 -4.74 3.62
N LEU A 131 -5.86 -4.70 3.60
CA LEU A 131 -6.63 -3.46 3.51
C LEU A 131 -6.76 -2.75 4.86
N ALA A 132 -6.90 -3.51 5.95
CA ALA A 132 -7.09 -2.96 7.28
C ALA A 132 -5.79 -2.37 7.84
N ALA A 133 -4.65 -3.05 7.68
CA ALA A 133 -3.39 -2.68 8.31
C ALA A 133 -2.98 -1.20 8.09
N PRO A 134 -3.01 -0.63 6.87
CA PRO A 134 -2.61 0.75 6.65
C PRO A 134 -3.62 1.79 7.17
N VAL A 135 -4.88 1.41 7.36
CA VAL A 135 -5.93 2.33 7.83
C VAL A 135 -6.06 2.32 9.36
N LEU A 136 -5.93 1.13 9.96
CA LEU A 136 -6.07 0.92 11.40
C LEU A 136 -4.76 1.07 12.18
N ASN A 137 -3.66 1.34 11.50
CA ASN A 137 -2.35 1.57 12.10
C ASN A 137 -2.43 2.66 13.18
N PRO A 138 -1.93 2.40 14.41
CA PRO A 138 -1.96 3.38 15.50
C PRO A 138 -1.32 4.72 15.15
N VAL A 139 -0.24 4.72 14.34
CA VAL A 139 0.42 5.93 13.87
C VAL A 139 -0.51 6.75 12.97
N VAL A 140 -1.26 6.08 12.09
CA VAL A 140 -2.21 6.68 11.17
C VAL A 140 -3.43 7.26 11.91
N ILE A 141 -3.92 6.55 12.92
CA ILE A 141 -5.00 7.07 13.78
C ILE A 141 -4.52 8.27 14.59
N ALA A 142 -3.31 8.20 15.17
CA ALA A 142 -2.71 9.32 15.90
C ALA A 142 -2.49 10.55 14.98
N SER A 143 -1.98 10.36 13.76
CA SER A 143 -1.83 11.45 12.79
C SER A 143 -3.16 12.10 12.43
N THR A 144 -4.24 11.29 12.33
CA THR A 144 -5.59 11.79 12.09
C THR A 144 -6.08 12.66 13.26
N PHE A 145 -5.88 12.22 14.50
CA PHE A 145 -6.19 13.06 15.67
C PHE A 145 -5.42 14.36 15.68
N VAL A 146 -4.13 14.34 15.34
CA VAL A 146 -3.29 15.55 15.29
C VAL A 146 -3.75 16.48 14.16
N ALA A 147 -4.04 15.96 12.97
CA ALA A 147 -4.45 16.76 11.81
C ALA A 147 -5.81 17.45 12.00
N PHE A 148 -6.73 16.81 12.72
CA PHE A 148 -8.06 17.35 13.00
C PHE A 148 -8.18 18.00 14.37
N ARG A 149 -7.05 18.22 15.08
CA ARG A 149 -7.03 18.82 16.42
C ARG A 149 -7.68 20.21 16.40
N GLY A 150 -8.56 20.44 17.39
CA GLY A 150 -9.30 21.71 17.54
C GLY A 150 -10.54 21.85 16.64
N ARG A 151 -10.87 20.83 15.83
CA ARG A 151 -12.11 20.78 15.04
C ARG A 151 -13.19 20.00 15.78
N SER A 152 -14.45 20.40 15.61
CA SER A 152 -15.61 19.66 16.15
C SER A 152 -15.69 18.23 15.60
N SER A 153 -15.25 18.01 14.33
CA SER A 153 -15.25 16.73 13.64
C SER A 153 -14.07 15.79 13.98
N MET A 154 -13.16 16.18 14.89
CA MET A 154 -11.95 15.41 15.20
C MET A 154 -12.26 13.96 15.58
N TRP A 155 -13.17 13.77 16.53
CA TRP A 155 -13.55 12.43 17.00
C TRP A 155 -14.31 11.64 15.94
N GLU A 156 -15.20 12.31 15.22
CA GLU A 156 -15.99 11.72 14.14
C GLU A 156 -15.08 11.19 13.03
N VAL A 157 -14.11 11.98 12.59
CA VAL A 157 -13.18 11.58 11.53
C VAL A 157 -12.22 10.49 11.99
N ALA A 158 -11.63 10.60 13.19
CA ALA A 158 -10.66 9.62 13.65
C ALA A 158 -11.29 8.26 13.95
N LEU A 159 -12.43 8.23 14.67
CA LEU A 159 -13.17 7.00 14.95
C LEU A 159 -13.87 6.47 13.69
N GLY A 160 -14.39 7.37 12.84
CA GLY A 160 -14.97 7.02 11.56
C GLY A 160 -13.96 6.35 10.64
N ARG A 161 -12.73 6.87 10.54
CA ARG A 161 -11.65 6.24 9.78
C ARG A 161 -11.38 4.81 10.24
N PHE A 162 -11.28 4.61 11.55
CA PHE A 162 -11.08 3.28 12.13
C PHE A 162 -12.26 2.35 11.83
N ALA A 163 -13.49 2.78 12.15
CA ALA A 163 -14.69 1.95 12.02
C ALA A 163 -14.99 1.61 10.54
N ILE A 164 -15.02 2.62 9.66
CA ILE A 164 -15.29 2.42 8.24
C ILE A 164 -14.16 1.61 7.60
N GLY A 165 -12.90 1.92 7.91
CA GLY A 165 -11.76 1.17 7.40
C GLY A 165 -11.85 -0.31 7.72
N LEU A 166 -12.22 -0.67 8.97
CA LEU A 166 -12.42 -2.06 9.38
C LEU A 166 -13.63 -2.68 8.65
N VAL A 167 -14.76 -1.98 8.58
CA VAL A 167 -15.96 -2.47 7.90
C VAL A 167 -15.68 -2.71 6.41
N VAL A 168 -15.04 -1.77 5.72
CA VAL A 168 -14.68 -1.91 4.30
C VAL A 168 -13.73 -3.09 4.10
N ALA A 169 -12.70 -3.22 4.93
CA ALA A 169 -11.74 -4.32 4.84
C ALA A 169 -12.43 -5.70 5.02
N ILE A 170 -13.32 -5.82 6.01
CA ILE A 170 -14.10 -7.04 6.25
C ILE A 170 -15.05 -7.31 5.08
N ALA A 171 -15.80 -6.31 4.62
CA ALA A 171 -16.75 -6.46 3.51
C ALA A 171 -16.04 -6.91 2.23
N VAL A 172 -14.89 -6.33 1.91
CA VAL A 172 -14.08 -6.75 0.77
C VAL A 172 -13.54 -8.17 0.97
N GLY A 173 -13.06 -8.52 2.16
CA GLY A 173 -12.66 -9.89 2.50
C GLY A 173 -13.78 -10.91 2.27
N TRP A 174 -15.03 -10.57 2.61
CA TRP A 174 -16.20 -11.40 2.31
C TRP A 174 -16.43 -11.60 0.81
N VAL A 175 -16.26 -10.56 -0.01
CA VAL A 175 -16.38 -10.65 -1.48
C VAL A 175 -15.40 -11.66 -2.07
N PHE A 176 -14.20 -11.79 -1.48
CA PHE A 176 -13.22 -12.76 -1.93
C PHE A 176 -13.50 -14.20 -1.47
N GLY A 177 -14.28 -14.38 -0.43
CA GLY A 177 -14.89 -15.65 -0.03
C GLY A 177 -13.92 -16.83 0.00
N GLU A 178 -14.28 -17.90 -0.74
CA GLU A 178 -13.54 -19.18 -0.83
C GLU A 178 -12.57 -19.23 -2.02
N ARG A 179 -12.20 -18.10 -2.61
CA ARG A 179 -11.26 -18.13 -3.74
C ARG A 179 -9.97 -18.80 -3.33
N SER A 180 -9.45 -19.63 -4.25
CA SER A 180 -8.21 -20.34 -4.02
C SER A 180 -7.01 -19.38 -4.06
N ARG A 181 -5.92 -19.77 -3.40
CA ARG A 181 -4.65 -19.06 -3.42
C ARG A 181 -4.14 -18.83 -4.85
N ASP A 182 -4.30 -19.82 -5.73
CA ASP A 182 -3.83 -19.78 -7.12
C ASP A 182 -4.63 -18.81 -7.99
N GLU A 183 -5.87 -18.49 -7.60
CA GLU A 183 -6.67 -17.44 -8.24
C GLU A 183 -6.24 -16.04 -7.80
N LEU A 184 -5.65 -15.92 -6.61
CA LEU A 184 -5.23 -14.68 -6.01
C LEU A 184 -3.84 -14.27 -6.46
N LEU A 185 -2.85 -15.16 -6.27
CA LEU A 185 -1.44 -14.85 -6.40
C LEU A 185 -0.95 -15.06 -7.83
N ARG A 186 -0.01 -14.21 -8.22
CA ARG A 186 0.78 -14.38 -9.43
C ARG A 186 2.10 -15.05 -9.06
N ASP A 187 2.48 -16.09 -9.83
CA ASP A 187 3.78 -16.73 -9.67
C ASP A 187 4.91 -15.73 -9.95
N ARG A 188 5.88 -15.67 -9.06
CA ARG A 188 7.09 -14.88 -9.26
C ARG A 188 8.24 -15.80 -9.64
N PRO A 189 9.02 -15.49 -10.69
CA PRO A 189 10.22 -16.25 -11.05
C PRO A 189 11.25 -16.35 -9.92
N ASP A 190 11.25 -15.38 -9.02
CA ASP A 190 12.18 -15.30 -7.89
C ASP A 190 11.79 -16.22 -6.74
N ASP A 191 10.53 -16.63 -6.63
CA ASP A 191 10.07 -17.58 -5.59
C ASP A 191 10.69 -18.98 -5.79
N ALA A 192 11.01 -19.36 -7.03
CA ALA A 192 11.66 -20.63 -7.36
C ALA A 192 13.18 -20.68 -7.04
N ARG A 193 13.80 -19.54 -6.78
CA ARG A 193 15.24 -19.42 -6.52
C ARG A 193 15.61 -19.35 -5.05
N VAL A 194 14.61 -19.38 -4.18
CA VAL A 194 14.84 -19.25 -2.74
C VAL A 194 14.85 -20.63 -2.10
N PRO A 195 15.83 -20.91 -1.20
CA PRO A 195 15.92 -22.19 -0.50
C PRO A 195 14.61 -22.52 0.22
N GLN A 196 14.14 -23.76 0.07
CA GLN A 196 12.91 -24.19 0.74
C GLN A 196 13.13 -24.40 2.24
N PRO A 197 12.06 -24.35 3.08
CA PRO A 197 12.17 -24.44 4.54
C PRO A 197 12.89 -25.67 5.07
N LEU A 198 12.94 -26.75 4.29
CA LEU A 198 13.64 -28.01 4.64
C LEU A 198 15.18 -27.86 4.69
N GLU A 199 15.73 -26.89 3.93
CA GLU A 199 17.18 -26.61 3.88
C GLU A 199 17.64 -25.64 4.98
N MET A 200 16.70 -25.02 5.72
CA MET A 200 16.96 -23.99 6.71
C MET A 200 17.12 -24.52 8.14
N ARG A 201 17.68 -25.72 8.34
CA ARG A 201 17.90 -26.29 9.68
C ARG A 201 18.99 -25.58 10.47
N GLU A 202 19.99 -24.99 9.78
CA GLU A 202 21.08 -24.28 10.43
C GLU A 202 20.80 -22.79 10.61
N PRO A 203 21.20 -22.17 11.74
CA PRO A 203 20.98 -20.74 12.01
C PRO A 203 21.59 -19.82 10.94
N GLU A 204 22.77 -20.14 10.43
CA GLU A 204 23.43 -19.35 9.36
C GLU A 204 22.66 -19.37 8.05
N ALA A 205 22.08 -20.52 7.67
CA ALA A 205 21.23 -20.64 6.49
C ALA A 205 19.94 -19.81 6.62
N ARG A 206 19.38 -19.73 7.83
CA ARG A 206 18.17 -18.91 8.12
C ARG A 206 18.46 -17.42 7.96
N TRP A 207 19.55 -16.92 8.49
CA TRP A 207 19.93 -15.50 8.37
C TRP A 207 20.26 -15.13 6.92
N ARG A 208 20.97 -16.00 6.21
CA ARG A 208 21.23 -15.82 4.78
C ARG A 208 19.93 -15.75 3.98
N SER A 209 18.99 -16.65 4.25
CA SER A 209 17.67 -16.67 3.60
C SER A 209 16.90 -15.40 3.93
N PHE A 210 16.92 -14.92 5.17
CA PHE A 210 16.28 -13.69 5.58
C PHE A 210 16.77 -12.47 4.76
N PHE A 211 18.07 -12.28 4.62
CA PHE A 211 18.61 -11.16 3.84
C PHE A 211 18.33 -11.30 2.33
N VAL A 212 18.28 -12.52 1.80
CA VAL A 212 17.90 -12.75 0.40
C VAL A 212 16.45 -12.37 0.18
N HIS A 213 15.53 -12.81 1.06
CA HIS A 213 14.12 -12.43 0.98
C HIS A 213 13.91 -10.93 1.16
N LEU A 214 14.60 -10.33 2.14
CA LEU A 214 14.54 -8.89 2.38
C LEU A 214 14.96 -8.11 1.13
N GLY A 215 16.08 -8.46 0.51
CA GLY A 215 16.57 -7.81 -0.70
C GLY A 215 15.61 -7.96 -1.89
N ASN A 216 15.10 -9.17 -2.09
CA ASN A 216 14.17 -9.46 -3.18
C ASN A 216 12.84 -8.71 -3.01
N ASP A 217 12.26 -8.72 -1.82
CA ASP A 217 11.00 -8.03 -1.55
C ASP A 217 11.18 -6.51 -1.62
N PHE A 218 12.28 -5.97 -1.07
CA PHE A 218 12.60 -4.55 -1.14
C PHE A 218 12.78 -4.05 -2.59
N LEU A 219 13.56 -4.75 -3.41
CA LEU A 219 13.76 -4.41 -4.82
C LEU A 219 12.48 -4.59 -5.64
N PHE A 220 11.70 -5.63 -5.34
CA PHE A 220 10.41 -5.85 -5.98
C PHE A 220 9.44 -4.71 -5.71
N MET A 221 9.26 -4.33 -4.45
CA MET A 221 8.38 -3.21 -4.08
C MET A 221 8.91 -1.88 -4.61
N GLY A 222 10.21 -1.65 -4.52
CA GLY A 222 10.85 -0.41 -4.94
C GLY A 222 10.59 -0.07 -6.40
N ARG A 223 10.68 -1.05 -7.32
CA ARG A 223 10.40 -0.79 -8.74
C ARG A 223 8.95 -0.36 -9.01
N PHE A 224 7.97 -0.95 -8.31
CA PHE A 224 6.56 -0.56 -8.46
C PHE A 224 6.26 0.75 -7.76
N LEU A 225 6.92 1.00 -6.61
CA LEU A 225 6.84 2.29 -5.93
C LEU A 225 7.35 3.42 -6.84
N LEU A 226 8.53 3.26 -7.45
CA LEU A 226 9.10 4.25 -8.35
C LEU A 226 8.19 4.51 -9.56
N LEU A 227 7.64 3.44 -10.16
CA LEU A 227 6.70 3.57 -11.27
C LEU A 227 5.42 4.31 -10.83
N GLY A 228 4.82 3.88 -9.73
CA GLY A 228 3.60 4.50 -9.21
C GLY A 228 3.80 5.94 -8.77
N ALA A 229 4.93 6.25 -8.10
CA ALA A 229 5.28 7.61 -7.72
C ALA A 229 5.55 8.52 -8.93
N ALA A 230 6.14 7.98 -10.01
CA ALA A 230 6.34 8.73 -11.24
C ALA A 230 4.99 9.08 -11.91
N ILE A 231 4.08 8.12 -12.02
CA ILE A 231 2.73 8.36 -12.56
C ILE A 231 1.99 9.40 -11.69
N ALA A 232 1.97 9.21 -10.38
CA ALA A 232 1.33 10.13 -9.44
C ALA A 232 1.94 11.54 -9.53
N GLY A 233 3.27 11.65 -9.61
CA GLY A 233 3.98 12.92 -9.75
C GLY A 233 3.61 13.66 -11.04
N VAL A 234 3.52 12.95 -12.18
CA VAL A 234 3.06 13.53 -13.44
C VAL A 234 1.63 14.05 -13.31
N VAL A 235 0.70 13.22 -12.81
CA VAL A 235 -0.70 13.61 -12.70
C VAL A 235 -0.87 14.81 -11.77
N GLN A 236 -0.19 14.83 -10.61
CA GLN A 236 -0.24 15.94 -9.65
C GLN A 236 0.36 17.24 -10.21
N THR A 237 1.38 17.14 -11.05
CA THR A 237 2.00 18.32 -11.68
C THR A 237 1.02 19.05 -12.62
N PHE A 238 0.11 18.31 -13.28
CA PHE A 238 -0.83 18.87 -14.25
C PHE A 238 -2.26 19.03 -13.70
N LEU A 239 -2.53 18.65 -12.44
CA LEU A 239 -3.86 18.76 -11.84
C LEU A 239 -4.14 20.21 -11.40
N PRO A 240 -5.12 20.92 -12.02
CA PRO A 240 -5.43 22.29 -11.63
C PRO A 240 -6.25 22.30 -10.33
N ALA A 241 -5.83 23.13 -9.36
CA ALA A 241 -6.52 23.29 -8.07
C ALA A 241 -7.98 23.77 -8.21
N SER A 242 -8.31 24.49 -9.30
CA SER A 242 -9.64 25.05 -9.55
C SER A 242 -10.75 24.02 -9.78
N VAL A 243 -10.40 22.76 -10.11
CA VAL A 243 -11.39 21.68 -10.31
C VAL A 243 -12.09 21.29 -9.00
N ILE A 244 -11.47 21.60 -7.87
CA ILE A 244 -11.89 21.14 -6.54
C ILE A 244 -13.03 22.01 -5.96
N ASP A 245 -13.05 23.31 -6.26
CA ASP A 245 -13.92 24.28 -5.56
C ASP A 245 -15.41 24.22 -5.98
N GLY A 246 -15.70 23.77 -7.20
CA GLY A 246 -17.08 23.76 -7.73
C GLY A 246 -17.95 22.60 -7.26
N VAL A 247 -17.38 21.53 -6.69
CA VAL A 247 -18.01 20.22 -6.56
C VAL A 247 -18.40 19.86 -5.13
N ALA A 248 -17.95 20.63 -4.15
CA ALA A 248 -18.13 20.34 -2.72
C ALA A 248 -19.61 20.33 -2.23
N ARG A 249 -20.53 20.89 -3.02
CA ARG A 249 -21.93 21.14 -2.60
C ARG A 249 -22.89 19.97 -2.84
N ILE A 250 -22.51 18.97 -3.63
CA ILE A 250 -23.39 17.83 -3.96
C ILE A 250 -22.86 16.60 -3.18
N PRO A 251 -23.62 16.04 -2.21
CA PRO A 251 -23.09 15.01 -1.30
C PRO A 251 -22.45 13.81 -2.00
N VAL A 252 -23.12 13.19 -2.96
CA VAL A 252 -22.58 12.01 -3.68
C VAL A 252 -21.37 12.37 -4.54
N VAL A 253 -21.42 13.55 -5.18
CA VAL A 253 -20.31 14.01 -6.04
C VAL A 253 -19.09 14.35 -5.21
N SER A 254 -19.27 14.95 -4.03
CA SER A 254 -18.18 15.27 -3.12
C SER A 254 -17.45 14.00 -2.64
N LEU A 255 -18.18 12.89 -2.36
CA LEU A 255 -17.59 11.60 -2.00
C LEU A 255 -16.74 11.04 -3.16
N LEU A 256 -17.30 11.02 -4.37
CA LEU A 256 -16.60 10.51 -5.57
C LEU A 256 -15.36 11.35 -5.91
N VAL A 257 -15.47 12.67 -5.80
CA VAL A 257 -14.32 13.58 -6.03
C VAL A 257 -13.23 13.35 -5.01
N MET A 258 -13.57 13.22 -3.73
CA MET A 258 -12.59 12.97 -2.67
C MET A 258 -11.93 11.59 -2.82
N MET A 259 -12.68 10.54 -3.24
CA MET A 259 -12.09 9.24 -3.58
C MET A 259 -11.17 9.34 -4.80
N GLY A 260 -11.60 10.04 -5.86
CA GLY A 260 -10.78 10.29 -7.04
C GLY A 260 -9.50 11.07 -6.71
N LEU A 261 -9.61 12.07 -5.84
CA LEU A 261 -8.48 12.87 -5.39
C LEU A 261 -7.50 12.03 -4.54
N ALA A 262 -8.01 11.17 -3.65
CA ALA A 262 -7.19 10.23 -2.89
C ALA A 262 -6.40 9.29 -3.82
N PHE A 263 -7.06 8.76 -4.86
CA PHE A 263 -6.43 7.92 -5.88
C PHE A 263 -5.30 8.64 -6.62
N VAL A 264 -5.56 9.88 -7.04
CA VAL A 264 -4.63 10.69 -7.83
C VAL A 264 -3.45 11.18 -7.00
N LEU A 265 -3.71 11.68 -5.77
CA LEU A 265 -2.67 12.20 -4.90
C LEU A 265 -1.74 11.11 -4.38
N SER A 266 -2.20 9.86 -4.29
CA SER A 266 -1.38 8.70 -3.92
C SER A 266 -0.50 8.96 -2.67
N LEU A 267 -1.08 9.58 -1.66
CA LEU A 267 -0.38 9.95 -0.42
C LEU A 267 -0.11 8.72 0.46
N CYS A 268 0.87 8.84 1.35
CA CYS A 268 1.02 7.84 2.41
C CYS A 268 -0.04 8.04 3.49
N SER A 269 -0.53 6.96 4.05
CA SER A 269 -1.60 6.93 5.06
C SER A 269 -1.31 7.76 6.32
N GLU A 270 -0.03 8.01 6.63
CA GLU A 270 0.39 8.86 7.75
C GLU A 270 0.22 10.35 7.46
N SER A 271 0.32 10.77 6.20
CA SER A 271 0.26 12.18 5.78
C SER A 271 -1.07 12.59 5.17
N ASP A 272 -1.88 11.63 4.72
CA ASP A 272 -3.17 11.87 4.06
C ASP A 272 -4.15 12.67 4.95
N ALA A 273 -4.09 12.47 6.28
CA ALA A 273 -4.94 13.16 7.24
C ALA A 273 -4.73 14.68 7.24
N PHE A 274 -3.49 15.15 7.09
CA PHE A 274 -3.19 16.59 7.04
C PHE A 274 -3.74 17.23 5.76
N ILE A 275 -3.66 16.50 4.65
CA ILE A 275 -4.22 16.95 3.36
C ILE A 275 -5.76 16.91 3.42
N ALA A 276 -6.37 15.83 3.93
CA ALA A 276 -7.82 15.75 4.12
C ALA A 276 -8.32 16.90 5.03
N ALA A 277 -7.60 17.20 6.09
CA ALA A 277 -7.92 18.32 6.96
C ALA A 277 -7.82 19.69 6.26
N SER A 278 -6.99 19.87 5.26
CA SER A 278 -6.89 21.13 4.50
C SER A 278 -8.12 21.39 3.62
N PHE A 279 -8.86 20.37 3.24
CA PHE A 279 -10.08 20.46 2.44
C PHE A 279 -11.30 20.86 3.28
N THR A 280 -11.30 22.08 3.81
CA THR A 280 -12.32 22.60 4.73
C THR A 280 -13.70 22.77 4.09
N GLN A 281 -13.77 22.86 2.77
CA GLN A 281 -15.00 22.95 1.98
C GLN A 281 -15.79 21.62 1.89
N PHE A 282 -15.15 20.50 2.23
CA PHE A 282 -15.78 19.19 2.23
C PHE A 282 -16.20 18.75 3.64
N GLY A 283 -17.37 18.15 3.76
CA GLY A 283 -17.86 17.63 5.04
C GLY A 283 -17.09 16.38 5.52
N PRO A 284 -17.28 15.99 6.80
CA PRO A 284 -16.56 14.85 7.41
C PRO A 284 -16.70 13.53 6.63
N ALA A 285 -17.88 13.23 6.09
CA ALA A 285 -18.11 12.02 5.30
C ALA A 285 -17.24 11.97 4.03
N ALA A 286 -17.06 13.12 3.35
CA ALA A 286 -16.21 13.19 2.16
C ALA A 286 -14.71 13.10 2.52
N GLN A 287 -14.30 13.71 3.63
CA GLN A 287 -12.95 13.54 4.17
C GLN A 287 -12.68 12.09 4.57
N LEU A 288 -13.66 11.39 5.16
CA LEU A 288 -13.57 9.96 5.47
C LEU A 288 -13.48 9.10 4.20
N ALA A 289 -14.20 9.43 3.13
CA ALA A 289 -14.06 8.74 1.85
C ALA A 289 -12.62 8.82 1.32
N PHE A 290 -11.99 9.99 1.42
CA PHE A 290 -10.59 10.19 1.08
C PHE A 290 -9.66 9.33 1.94
N LEU A 291 -9.81 9.39 3.27
CA LEU A 291 -8.93 8.78 4.27
C LEU A 291 -9.02 7.24 4.31
N VAL A 292 -10.15 6.66 3.89
CA VAL A 292 -10.32 5.21 3.85
C VAL A 292 -9.95 4.64 2.50
N PHE A 293 -10.38 5.30 1.42
CA PHE A 293 -10.15 4.81 0.06
C PHE A 293 -8.67 4.90 -0.34
N GLY A 294 -8.00 6.04 -0.07
CA GLY A 294 -6.61 6.31 -0.47
C GLY A 294 -5.63 5.21 -0.06
N PRO A 295 -5.54 4.87 1.24
CA PRO A 295 -4.65 3.82 1.72
C PRO A 295 -4.96 2.41 1.20
N MET A 296 -6.15 2.18 0.64
CA MET A 296 -6.55 0.90 0.08
C MET A 296 -6.33 0.81 -1.42
N VAL A 297 -6.52 1.93 -2.15
CA VAL A 297 -6.42 1.96 -3.62
C VAL A 297 -5.90 3.32 -4.09
N ASP A 298 -4.69 3.31 -4.64
CA ASP A 298 -4.08 4.45 -5.30
C ASP A 298 -3.21 4.01 -6.50
N PHE A 299 -2.56 4.95 -7.20
CA PHE A 299 -1.68 4.65 -8.33
C PHE A 299 -0.50 3.75 -7.96
N LYS A 300 0.15 4.00 -6.81
CA LYS A 300 1.31 3.23 -6.33
C LYS A 300 0.88 1.79 -6.02
N LEU A 301 -0.22 1.65 -5.27
CA LEU A 301 -0.78 0.36 -4.93
C LEU A 301 -1.30 -0.38 -6.15
N GLY A 302 -1.95 0.32 -7.09
CA GLY A 302 -2.40 -0.26 -8.34
C GLY A 302 -1.27 -0.93 -9.12
N ALA A 303 -0.12 -0.25 -9.23
CA ALA A 303 1.08 -0.82 -9.85
C ALA A 303 1.60 -2.05 -9.07
N LEU A 304 1.66 -1.96 -7.74
CA LEU A 304 2.12 -3.04 -6.86
C LEU A 304 1.15 -4.24 -6.89
N TYR A 305 -0.15 -4.00 -6.89
CA TYR A 305 -1.18 -5.03 -7.01
C TYR A 305 -1.07 -5.79 -8.33
N LEU A 306 -0.93 -5.08 -9.45
CA LEU A 306 -0.75 -5.68 -10.77
C LEU A 306 0.54 -6.51 -10.89
N GLY A 307 1.57 -6.14 -10.13
CA GLY A 307 2.81 -6.91 -10.03
C GLY A 307 2.72 -8.14 -9.14
N THR A 308 1.81 -8.14 -8.16
CA THR A 308 1.72 -9.17 -7.12
C THR A 308 0.58 -10.15 -7.36
N PHE A 309 -0.56 -9.67 -7.83
CA PHE A 309 -1.80 -10.41 -7.96
C PHE A 309 -2.24 -10.56 -9.42
N ARG A 310 -3.17 -11.48 -9.68
CA ARG A 310 -3.77 -11.64 -11.01
C ARG A 310 -4.69 -10.46 -11.34
N ARG A 311 -4.74 -10.06 -12.61
CA ARG A 311 -5.52 -8.89 -13.08
C ARG A 311 -7.02 -8.97 -12.69
N GLY A 312 -7.61 -10.16 -12.76
CA GLY A 312 -9.01 -10.37 -12.36
C GLY A 312 -9.25 -10.05 -10.89
N PHE A 313 -8.32 -10.49 -10.02
CA PHE A 313 -8.35 -10.16 -8.60
C PHE A 313 -8.24 -8.65 -8.37
N VAL A 314 -7.26 -7.98 -8.99
CA VAL A 314 -7.05 -6.53 -8.82
C VAL A 314 -8.29 -5.74 -9.25
N ARG A 315 -8.91 -6.08 -10.38
CA ARG A 315 -10.15 -5.43 -10.82
C ARG A 315 -11.29 -5.59 -9.80
N THR A 316 -11.50 -6.82 -9.30
CA THR A 316 -12.53 -7.08 -8.28
C THR A 316 -12.21 -6.32 -6.98
N LEU A 317 -10.94 -6.27 -6.56
CA LEU A 317 -10.49 -5.54 -5.37
C LEU A 317 -10.82 -4.06 -5.47
N VAL A 318 -10.41 -3.40 -6.55
CA VAL A 318 -10.63 -1.97 -6.76
C VAL A 318 -12.14 -1.64 -6.77
N ILE A 319 -12.94 -2.42 -7.50
CA ILE A 319 -14.39 -2.22 -7.57
C ILE A 319 -15.04 -2.44 -6.19
N ALA A 320 -14.66 -3.50 -5.49
CA ALA A 320 -15.21 -3.81 -4.18
C ALA A 320 -14.86 -2.74 -3.14
N VAL A 321 -13.60 -2.29 -3.08
CA VAL A 321 -13.18 -1.20 -2.19
C VAL A 321 -13.91 0.09 -2.54
N ALA A 322 -14.00 0.46 -3.82
CA ALA A 322 -14.69 1.68 -4.23
C ALA A 322 -16.18 1.64 -3.86
N ALA A 323 -16.87 0.54 -4.17
CA ALA A 323 -18.30 0.39 -3.87
C ALA A 323 -18.56 0.40 -2.36
N THR A 324 -17.81 -0.37 -1.58
CA THR A 324 -18.01 -0.47 -0.12
C THR A 324 -17.66 0.82 0.60
N THR A 325 -16.60 1.53 0.18
CA THR A 325 -16.24 2.84 0.74
C THR A 325 -17.33 3.87 0.43
N LEU A 326 -17.81 3.92 -0.83
CA LEU A 326 -18.86 4.84 -1.22
C LEU A 326 -20.16 4.59 -0.42
N VAL A 327 -20.58 3.34 -0.29
CA VAL A 327 -21.78 2.98 0.48
C VAL A 327 -21.62 3.33 1.95
N ALA A 328 -20.49 3.00 2.56
CA ALA A 328 -20.25 3.27 3.98
C ALA A 328 -20.19 4.78 4.28
N THR A 329 -19.54 5.57 3.44
CA THR A 329 -19.44 7.03 3.63
C THR A 329 -20.73 7.76 3.27
N LEU A 330 -21.49 7.24 2.29
CA LEU A 330 -22.85 7.74 1.99
C LEU A 330 -23.78 7.51 3.17
N TRP A 331 -23.74 6.34 3.79
CA TRP A 331 -24.51 6.05 4.99
C TRP A 331 -24.22 7.06 6.10
N ILE A 332 -22.95 7.37 6.34
CA ILE A 332 -22.58 8.40 7.33
C ILE A 332 -23.13 9.77 6.94
N SER A 333 -23.03 10.16 5.66
CA SER A 333 -23.54 11.45 5.22
C SER A 333 -25.05 11.60 5.39
N LEU A 334 -25.80 10.49 5.43
CA LEU A 334 -27.25 10.47 5.64
C LEU A 334 -27.64 10.45 7.12
N VAL A 335 -26.78 9.89 7.98
CA VAL A 335 -27.07 9.74 9.42
C VAL A 335 -26.51 10.90 10.25
N ALA A 336 -25.39 11.48 9.85
CA ALA A 336 -24.70 12.57 10.56
C ALA A 336 -24.97 13.97 9.94
N GLY A 337 -25.64 14.05 8.78
CA GLY A 337 -26.10 15.31 8.16
C GLY A 337 -27.56 15.51 8.46
#